data_1ec36bbafcbc6fc98694eb64cad28ef2
#
_entry.id   1ec36bbafcbc6fc98694eb64cad28ef2
#
_cell.length_a   1.000
_cell.length_b   1.000
_cell.length_c   1.000
_cell.angle_alpha   90.00
_cell.angle_beta   90.00
_cell.angle_gamma   90.00
#
_symmetry.space_group_name_H-M   'P 1'
#
loop_
_entity.id
_entity.type
_entity.pdbx_description
1 polymer ?
#
loop_
_entity_poly.entity_id
_entity_poly.type
_entity_poly.pdbx_seq_one_letter_code
_entity_poly.pdbx_strand_id
1 'polypeptide(L)'
;MFTFQGAKYINLYSLFDLKNALIISLNILNLILLNKISNNFSKKLINWYSVNKRSLPWRNTKDSYKIWLSEIILQQTQVKQGLPYYKKFIKLYPNVISLSKTREQDVLKNWEGLGYYSRARNLHKASKIVVEKYNSTFPNSYNDLIKLPGIGDYSASAISSFSNGELHPVVDGNVYRFISRLFGISTIINTSIALKEFKTLLNKLISVNNPGDFNQAIMEFGALVCKPKAPDCKNCIYNKVCFSLKNHSVFDFPVKKKSSKPKTRFLNYFLILDKNKKIMIEKRVKKDIWQNLFQFPLIETDKNFNKSLIQDYLKSNNLPFLETTGLKLVETVSHKLSHQNLKINFWINHVEKLNDSSVYVEELSNFPFPKPISSFIETFNKFLK
;
A
#
# COMPACT_ATOMS: atom_id res chain seq x y z
N MET A 1 -40.42 -51.25 26.77
CA MET A 1 -40.13 -49.77 26.64
C MET A 1 -38.61 -49.62 26.70
N PHE A 2 -37.95 -49.72 25.56
CA PHE A 2 -36.49 -49.52 25.44
C PHE A 2 -36.26 -48.39 24.49
N THR A 3 -35.74 -47.27 25.00
CA THR A 3 -35.51 -46.05 24.29
C THR A 3 -34.09 -45.98 23.72
N PHE A 4 -34.02 -45.57 22.46
CA PHE A 4 -32.86 -45.28 21.67
C PHE A 4 -31.95 -44.22 22.33
N GLN A 5 -30.74 -44.57 22.69
CA GLN A 5 -29.63 -43.63 22.95
C GLN A 5 -28.30 -44.25 22.49
N GLY A 6 -28.11 -44.40 21.19
CA GLY A 6 -26.88 -44.99 20.67
C GLY A 6 -26.34 -44.37 19.36
N ALA A 7 -27.01 -43.37 18.80
CA ALA A 7 -26.73 -42.93 17.41
C ALA A 7 -25.96 -41.60 17.24
N LYS A 8 -25.48 -40.98 18.31
CA LYS A 8 -24.84 -39.62 18.20
C LYS A 8 -23.32 -39.56 18.39
N TYR A 9 -22.67 -40.65 18.80
CA TYR A 9 -21.22 -40.64 19.09
C TYR A 9 -20.31 -41.22 18.01
N ILE A 10 -20.83 -41.85 16.98
CA ILE A 10 -20.02 -42.50 15.93
C ILE A 10 -19.60 -41.48 14.84
N ASN A 11 -20.24 -40.31 14.75
CA ASN A 11 -20.05 -39.38 13.61
C ASN A 11 -18.97 -38.29 13.78
N LEU A 12 -18.48 -38.10 14.98
CA LEU A 12 -17.45 -37.07 15.24
C LEU A 12 -16.01 -37.62 15.05
N TYR A 13 -15.75 -38.87 15.42
CA TYR A 13 -14.45 -39.49 15.21
C TYR A 13 -14.17 -39.79 13.72
N SER A 14 -15.16 -40.23 12.97
CA SER A 14 -15.04 -40.49 11.52
C SER A 14 -14.84 -39.21 10.70
N LEU A 15 -15.42 -38.10 11.13
CA LEU A 15 -15.21 -36.78 10.49
C LEU A 15 -13.82 -36.19 10.81
N PHE A 16 -13.27 -36.46 11.97
CA PHE A 16 -11.92 -36.05 12.36
C PHE A 16 -10.84 -36.85 11.61
N ASP A 17 -11.05 -38.13 11.45
CA ASP A 17 -10.16 -39.03 10.69
C ASP A 17 -10.22 -38.76 9.18
N LEU A 18 -11.40 -38.49 8.62
CA LEU A 18 -11.57 -38.08 7.24
C LEU A 18 -10.90 -36.74 6.95
N LYS A 19 -11.00 -35.76 7.86
CA LYS A 19 -10.32 -34.49 7.76
C LYS A 19 -8.79 -34.63 7.80
N ASN A 20 -8.29 -35.46 8.70
CA ASN A 20 -6.87 -35.75 8.82
C ASN A 20 -6.34 -36.53 7.60
N ALA A 21 -7.09 -37.52 7.13
CA ALA A 21 -6.77 -38.26 5.90
C ALA A 21 -6.77 -37.36 4.66
N LEU A 22 -7.71 -36.39 4.57
CA LEU A 22 -7.75 -35.42 3.49
C LEU A 22 -6.56 -34.48 3.56
N ILE A 23 -6.16 -34.02 4.73
CA ILE A 23 -4.98 -33.15 4.95
C ILE A 23 -3.70 -33.89 4.60
N ILE A 24 -3.58 -35.17 4.99
CA ILE A 24 -2.43 -36.00 4.66
C ILE A 24 -2.36 -36.28 3.15
N SER A 25 -3.49 -36.60 2.50
CA SER A 25 -3.53 -36.79 1.05
C SER A 25 -3.21 -35.52 0.27
N LEU A 26 -3.68 -34.36 0.71
CA LEU A 26 -3.32 -33.05 0.14
C LEU A 26 -1.82 -32.75 0.32
N ASN A 27 -1.24 -33.07 1.46
CA ASN A 27 0.19 -32.90 1.72
C ASN A 27 1.04 -33.83 0.84
N ILE A 28 0.63 -35.07 0.64
CA ILE A 28 1.31 -36.03 -0.24
C ILE A 28 1.20 -35.58 -1.70
N LEU A 29 0.00 -35.15 -2.13
CA LEU A 29 -0.22 -34.64 -3.50
C LEU A 29 0.62 -33.39 -3.76
N ASN A 30 0.71 -32.49 -2.78
CA ASN A 30 1.57 -31.30 -2.85
C ASN A 30 3.07 -31.68 -2.88
N LEU A 31 3.48 -32.73 -2.19
CA LEU A 31 4.88 -33.21 -2.20
C LEU A 31 5.24 -33.82 -3.57
N ILE A 32 4.35 -34.62 -4.16
CA ILE A 32 4.51 -35.20 -5.50
C ILE A 32 4.53 -34.09 -6.56
N LEU A 33 3.64 -33.11 -6.44
CA LEU A 33 3.58 -31.95 -7.32
C LEU A 33 4.85 -31.10 -7.21
N LEU A 34 5.33 -30.88 -6.00
CA LEU A 34 6.60 -30.20 -5.69
C LEU A 34 7.78 -30.89 -6.37
N ASN A 35 7.93 -32.21 -6.23
CA ASN A 35 9.02 -32.95 -6.83
C ASN A 35 8.96 -32.92 -8.39
N LYS A 36 7.77 -32.91 -8.96
CA LYS A 36 7.55 -32.82 -10.41
C LYS A 36 7.81 -31.41 -10.98
N ILE A 37 7.58 -30.38 -10.18
CA ILE A 37 7.74 -28.96 -10.57
C ILE A 37 9.14 -28.45 -10.25
N SER A 38 9.73 -28.85 -9.10
CA SER A 38 10.93 -28.23 -8.52
C SER A 38 12.15 -28.28 -9.45
N ASN A 39 12.37 -29.39 -10.14
CA ASN A 39 13.57 -29.58 -10.97
C ASN A 39 13.74 -28.59 -12.14
N ASN A 40 12.70 -27.84 -12.50
CA ASN A 40 12.76 -26.88 -13.60
C ASN A 40 11.98 -25.58 -13.37
N PHE A 41 11.41 -25.39 -12.16
CA PHE A 41 10.52 -24.25 -11.90
C PHE A 41 11.25 -22.91 -12.09
N SER A 42 12.31 -22.70 -11.32
CA SER A 42 13.05 -21.42 -11.35
C SER A 42 13.66 -21.16 -12.73
N LYS A 43 14.21 -22.17 -13.39
CA LYS A 43 14.80 -22.03 -14.73
C LYS A 43 13.76 -21.61 -15.78
N LYS A 44 12.58 -22.25 -15.81
CA LYS A 44 11.49 -21.87 -16.72
C LYS A 44 11.01 -20.46 -16.47
N LEU A 45 10.87 -20.08 -15.19
CA LEU A 45 10.37 -18.77 -14.78
C LEU A 45 11.37 -17.66 -15.15
N ILE A 46 12.65 -17.85 -14.86
CA ILE A 46 13.73 -16.90 -15.20
C ILE A 46 13.88 -16.76 -16.72
N ASN A 47 13.81 -17.86 -17.48
CA ASN A 47 13.84 -17.82 -18.95
C ASN A 47 12.64 -17.05 -19.52
N TRP A 48 11.43 -17.26 -18.98
CA TRP A 48 10.27 -16.47 -19.37
C TRP A 48 10.49 -14.98 -19.05
N TYR A 49 11.00 -14.67 -17.86
CA TYR A 49 11.26 -13.30 -17.41
C TYR A 49 12.28 -12.58 -18.29
N SER A 50 13.36 -13.24 -18.69
CA SER A 50 14.40 -12.64 -19.54
C SER A 50 13.85 -12.07 -20.85
N VAL A 51 12.81 -12.70 -21.40
CA VAL A 51 12.17 -12.29 -22.66
C VAL A 51 10.99 -11.33 -22.46
N ASN A 52 10.23 -11.50 -21.37
CA ASN A 52 8.92 -10.84 -21.21
C ASN A 52 8.91 -9.70 -20.19
N LYS A 53 10.01 -9.45 -19.47
CA LYS A 53 10.06 -8.42 -18.44
C LYS A 53 9.83 -7.02 -18.99
N ARG A 54 9.01 -6.22 -18.29
CA ARG A 54 8.87 -4.80 -18.61
C ARG A 54 10.18 -4.08 -18.35
N SER A 55 10.54 -3.14 -19.24
CA SER A 55 11.70 -2.26 -19.04
C SER A 55 11.37 -1.22 -17.95
N LEU A 56 11.97 -1.37 -16.77
CA LEU A 56 11.75 -0.51 -15.61
C LEU A 56 13.11 -0.04 -15.08
N PRO A 57 13.30 1.26 -14.76
CA PRO A 57 14.63 1.80 -14.43
C PRO A 57 15.28 1.14 -13.21
N TRP A 58 14.51 0.71 -12.22
CA TRP A 58 15.01 0.03 -11.01
C TRP A 58 15.43 -1.44 -11.24
N ARG A 59 15.19 -1.99 -12.42
CA ARG A 59 15.63 -3.34 -12.80
C ARG A 59 17.03 -3.38 -13.42
N ASN A 60 17.54 -2.20 -13.82
CA ASN A 60 18.85 -2.06 -14.48
C ASN A 60 19.91 -1.54 -13.51
N THR A 61 19.75 -1.74 -12.22
CA THR A 61 20.69 -1.28 -11.19
C THR A 61 20.81 -2.29 -10.06
N LYS A 62 21.97 -2.29 -9.41
CA LYS A 62 22.24 -3.00 -8.14
C LYS A 62 22.36 -2.04 -6.94
N ASP A 63 22.19 -0.75 -7.19
CA ASP A 63 22.19 0.29 -6.15
C ASP A 63 21.01 0.10 -5.19
N SER A 64 21.31 -0.29 -3.95
CA SER A 64 20.30 -0.58 -2.93
C SER A 64 19.42 0.63 -2.58
N TYR A 65 19.95 1.86 -2.66
CA TYR A 65 19.18 3.09 -2.47
C TYR A 65 18.11 3.24 -3.57
N LYS A 66 18.50 3.07 -4.83
CA LYS A 66 17.57 3.21 -5.97
C LYS A 66 16.50 2.10 -5.97
N ILE A 67 16.89 0.89 -5.61
CA ILE A 67 15.97 -0.24 -5.47
C ILE A 67 15.01 0.02 -4.30
N TRP A 68 15.50 0.43 -3.13
CA TRP A 68 14.68 0.80 -1.98
C TRP A 68 13.65 1.87 -2.33
N LEU A 69 14.08 2.92 -3.00
CA LEU A 69 13.19 4.01 -3.39
C LEU A 69 12.04 3.50 -4.27
N SER A 70 12.32 2.60 -5.22
CA SER A 70 11.30 1.98 -6.05
C SER A 70 10.34 1.11 -5.22
N GLU A 71 10.86 0.29 -4.31
CA GLU A 71 10.06 -0.60 -3.47
C GLU A 71 9.09 0.19 -2.58
N ILE A 72 9.56 1.28 -1.94
CA ILE A 72 8.70 2.12 -1.10
C ILE A 72 7.63 2.87 -1.93
N ILE A 73 7.99 3.40 -3.10
CA ILE A 73 7.02 4.08 -3.99
C ILE A 73 5.96 3.10 -4.49
N LEU A 74 6.33 1.87 -4.79
CA LEU A 74 5.43 0.87 -5.36
C LEU A 74 4.59 0.10 -4.31
N GLN A 75 4.85 0.26 -3.01
CA GLN A 75 3.96 -0.30 -1.99
C GLN A 75 2.52 0.17 -2.23
N GLN A 76 1.59 -0.74 -2.54
CA GLN A 76 0.18 -0.47 -2.85
C GLN A 76 -0.05 0.57 -3.97
N THR A 77 0.93 0.75 -4.86
CA THR A 77 0.88 1.68 -5.99
C THR A 77 1.19 0.93 -7.29
N GLN A 78 0.38 1.11 -8.31
CA GLN A 78 0.62 0.52 -9.62
C GLN A 78 1.86 1.13 -10.29
N VAL A 79 2.61 0.33 -11.04
CA VAL A 79 3.83 0.77 -11.76
C VAL A 79 3.57 2.01 -12.62
N LYS A 80 2.45 2.05 -13.37
CA LYS A 80 2.08 3.21 -14.20
C LYS A 80 2.00 4.51 -13.40
N GLN A 81 1.48 4.46 -12.18
CA GLN A 81 1.37 5.61 -11.30
C GLN A 81 2.70 5.91 -10.59
N GLY A 82 3.44 4.89 -10.15
CA GLY A 82 4.68 5.06 -9.38
C GLY A 82 5.90 5.49 -10.21
N LEU A 83 5.97 5.08 -11.48
CA LEU A 83 7.13 5.36 -12.35
C LEU A 83 7.47 6.87 -12.49
N PRO A 84 6.51 7.79 -12.72
CA PRO A 84 6.80 9.23 -12.75
C PRO A 84 7.39 9.74 -11.43
N TYR A 85 6.87 9.26 -10.28
CA TYR A 85 7.39 9.63 -8.96
C TYR A 85 8.79 9.10 -8.73
N TYR A 86 9.07 7.86 -9.10
CA TYR A 86 10.42 7.30 -9.01
C TYR A 86 11.42 8.18 -9.79
N LYS A 87 11.12 8.52 -11.04
CA LYS A 87 11.98 9.38 -11.86
C LYS A 87 12.16 10.77 -11.24
N LYS A 88 11.08 11.36 -10.70
CA LYS A 88 11.12 12.63 -9.99
C LYS A 88 12.01 12.55 -8.75
N PHE A 89 11.84 11.52 -7.92
CA PHE A 89 12.60 11.36 -6.67
C PHE A 89 14.08 11.11 -6.91
N ILE A 90 14.44 10.27 -7.90
CA ILE A 90 15.86 10.07 -8.28
C ILE A 90 16.51 11.37 -8.78
N LYS A 91 15.76 12.19 -9.50
CA LYS A 91 16.26 13.51 -9.97
C LYS A 91 16.47 14.49 -8.82
N LEU A 92 15.52 14.58 -7.88
CA LEU A 92 15.57 15.51 -6.75
C LEU A 92 16.52 15.01 -5.64
N TYR A 93 16.56 13.72 -5.43
CA TYR A 93 17.30 13.04 -4.36
C TYR A 93 18.13 11.90 -4.93
N PRO A 94 19.26 12.20 -5.60
CA PRO A 94 20.06 11.21 -6.31
C PRO A 94 20.74 10.17 -5.36
N ASN A 95 20.84 10.49 -4.08
CA ASN A 95 21.42 9.65 -3.04
C ASN A 95 20.73 9.85 -1.68
N VAL A 96 21.04 9.02 -0.71
CA VAL A 96 20.46 9.06 0.63
C VAL A 96 20.77 10.35 1.40
N ILE A 97 21.94 10.96 1.15
CA ILE A 97 22.36 12.20 1.81
C ILE A 97 21.47 13.36 1.38
N SER A 98 21.22 13.51 0.07
CA SER A 98 20.36 14.58 -0.44
C SER A 98 18.92 14.46 0.10
N LEU A 99 18.41 13.22 0.21
CA LEU A 99 17.08 12.97 0.78
C LEU A 99 17.04 13.29 2.29
N SER A 100 18.06 12.91 3.05
CA SER A 100 18.12 13.12 4.51
C SER A 100 18.18 14.60 4.91
N LYS A 101 18.84 15.42 4.12
CA LYS A 101 19.00 16.88 4.33
C LYS A 101 17.75 17.69 3.96
N THR A 102 16.85 17.12 3.18
CA THR A 102 15.63 17.80 2.73
C THR A 102 14.64 17.93 3.91
N ARG A 103 13.86 19.00 3.96
CA ARG A 103 12.78 19.15 4.96
C ARG A 103 11.70 18.11 4.69
N GLU A 104 11.11 17.53 5.76
CA GLU A 104 10.01 16.55 5.62
C GLU A 104 8.84 17.10 4.79
N GLN A 105 8.53 18.37 4.97
CA GLN A 105 7.47 19.06 4.22
C GLN A 105 7.70 18.99 2.70
N ASP A 106 8.94 19.17 2.24
CA ASP A 106 9.27 19.14 0.81
C ASP A 106 9.20 17.70 0.26
N VAL A 107 9.60 16.72 1.06
CA VAL A 107 9.42 15.29 0.71
C VAL A 107 7.93 14.96 0.56
N LEU A 108 7.09 15.39 1.52
CA LEU A 108 5.65 15.19 1.49
C LEU A 108 4.99 15.92 0.31
N LYS A 109 5.45 17.13 -0.02
CA LYS A 109 4.99 17.88 -1.21
C LYS A 109 5.31 17.13 -2.51
N ASN A 110 6.52 16.61 -2.62
CA ASN A 110 6.92 15.83 -3.78
C ASN A 110 6.21 14.47 -3.89
N TRP A 111 5.66 13.96 -2.78
CA TRP A 111 4.88 12.72 -2.70
C TRP A 111 3.38 12.90 -2.97
N GLU A 112 2.91 14.14 -3.09
CA GLU A 112 1.50 14.48 -3.25
C GLU A 112 0.85 13.70 -4.41
N GLY A 113 -0.31 13.08 -4.14
CA GLY A 113 -1.03 12.26 -5.12
C GLY A 113 -0.74 10.76 -5.09
N LEU A 114 0.36 10.29 -4.47
CA LEU A 114 0.65 8.85 -4.32
C LEU A 114 -0.19 8.16 -3.24
N GLY A 115 -0.66 8.91 -2.24
CA GLY A 115 -1.34 8.35 -1.07
C GLY A 115 -0.40 7.63 -0.09
N TYR A 116 -0.99 7.11 1.02
CA TYR A 116 -0.23 6.42 2.07
C TYR A 116 1.02 7.20 2.50
N TYR A 117 0.85 8.43 2.92
CA TYR A 117 1.94 9.37 3.24
C TYR A 117 2.86 8.92 4.38
N SER A 118 2.44 7.94 5.18
CA SER A 118 3.33 7.27 6.14
C SER A 118 4.57 6.67 5.47
N ARG A 119 4.45 6.25 4.19
CA ARG A 119 5.61 5.77 3.41
C ARG A 119 6.64 6.88 3.19
N ALA A 120 6.19 8.08 2.81
CA ALA A 120 7.08 9.23 2.62
C ALA A 120 7.75 9.67 3.93
N ARG A 121 7.00 9.69 5.04
CA ARG A 121 7.58 10.00 6.36
C ARG A 121 8.60 8.96 6.79
N ASN A 122 8.29 7.68 6.63
CA ASN A 122 9.22 6.60 6.94
C ASN A 122 10.45 6.61 6.03
N LEU A 123 10.26 6.87 4.73
CA LEU A 123 11.34 7.04 3.77
C LEU A 123 12.30 8.16 4.19
N HIS A 124 11.79 9.31 4.57
CA HIS A 124 12.60 10.42 5.07
C HIS A 124 13.29 10.09 6.41
N LYS A 125 12.56 9.46 7.36
CA LYS A 125 13.14 9.01 8.63
C LYS A 125 14.24 7.97 8.42
N ALA A 126 14.02 7.00 7.53
CA ALA A 126 15.02 5.98 7.20
C ALA A 126 16.28 6.58 6.59
N SER A 127 16.15 7.58 5.70
CA SER A 127 17.31 8.25 5.10
C SER A 127 18.21 8.92 6.14
N LYS A 128 17.64 9.54 7.17
CA LYS A 128 18.39 10.11 8.30
C LYS A 128 19.14 9.06 9.09
N ILE A 129 18.47 7.95 9.42
CA ILE A 129 19.09 6.82 10.12
C ILE A 129 20.25 6.23 9.32
N VAL A 130 20.11 6.13 7.99
CA VAL A 130 21.20 5.62 7.14
C VAL A 130 22.41 6.55 7.16
N VAL A 131 22.19 7.86 7.11
CA VAL A 131 23.29 8.84 7.20
C VAL A 131 23.99 8.76 8.57
N GLU A 132 23.23 8.65 9.66
CA GLU A 132 23.75 8.65 11.02
C GLU A 132 24.45 7.31 11.41
N LYS A 133 23.83 6.17 11.05
CA LYS A 133 24.24 4.86 11.58
C LYS A 133 24.96 3.97 10.57
N TYR A 134 24.89 4.26 9.28
CA TYR A 134 25.48 3.45 8.21
C TYR A 134 26.46 4.25 7.35
N ASN A 135 27.08 5.30 7.93
CA ASN A 135 28.08 6.13 7.25
C ASN A 135 27.63 6.61 5.86
N SER A 136 26.38 7.00 5.73
CA SER A 136 25.76 7.43 4.47
C SER A 136 25.73 6.36 3.35
N THR A 137 26.04 5.11 3.65
CA THR A 137 25.97 3.98 2.73
C THR A 137 24.65 3.23 2.95
N PHE A 138 23.81 3.15 1.93
CA PHE A 138 22.53 2.47 2.07
C PHE A 138 22.74 0.95 2.22
N PRO A 139 22.24 0.31 3.30
CA PRO A 139 22.46 -1.11 3.53
C PRO A 139 21.83 -1.98 2.46
N ASN A 140 22.40 -3.16 2.23
CA ASN A 140 21.94 -4.14 1.25
C ASN A 140 21.69 -5.54 1.85
N SER A 141 21.97 -5.73 3.16
CA SER A 141 21.67 -6.97 3.88
C SER A 141 20.24 -6.96 4.42
N TYR A 142 19.56 -8.12 4.38
CA TYR A 142 18.20 -8.26 4.95
C TYR A 142 18.17 -7.83 6.42
N ASN A 143 19.17 -8.25 7.22
CA ASN A 143 19.22 -7.99 8.65
C ASN A 143 19.34 -6.50 9.01
N ASP A 144 19.96 -5.70 8.17
CA ASP A 144 20.05 -4.26 8.38
C ASP A 144 18.86 -3.52 7.79
N LEU A 145 18.38 -3.94 6.64
CA LEU A 145 17.21 -3.36 5.98
C LEU A 145 15.96 -3.44 6.84
N ILE A 146 15.70 -4.59 7.50
CA ILE A 146 14.49 -4.78 8.33
C ILE A 146 14.44 -3.86 9.56
N LYS A 147 15.57 -3.28 9.98
CA LYS A 147 15.65 -2.32 11.09
C LYS A 147 15.21 -0.92 10.70
N LEU A 148 15.13 -0.63 9.40
CA LEU A 148 14.80 0.71 8.90
C LEU A 148 13.28 0.97 8.88
N PRO A 149 12.83 2.17 9.26
CA PRO A 149 11.42 2.53 9.23
C PRO A 149 10.78 2.34 7.85
N GLY A 150 9.63 1.67 7.82
CA GLY A 150 8.87 1.44 6.58
C GLY A 150 9.36 0.27 5.72
N ILE A 151 10.42 -0.41 6.14
CA ILE A 151 10.92 -1.64 5.51
C ILE A 151 10.42 -2.82 6.34
N GLY A 152 9.46 -3.55 5.80
CA GLY A 152 9.00 -4.83 6.35
C GLY A 152 9.70 -6.01 5.66
N ASP A 153 9.32 -7.22 6.08
CA ASP A 153 9.88 -8.48 5.57
C ASP A 153 9.91 -8.57 4.03
N TYR A 154 8.82 -8.20 3.35
CA TYR A 154 8.77 -8.17 1.89
C TYR A 154 9.83 -7.23 1.30
N SER A 155 9.85 -5.96 1.75
CA SER A 155 10.77 -4.96 1.19
C SER A 155 12.23 -5.30 1.50
N ALA A 156 12.53 -5.82 2.70
CA ALA A 156 13.87 -6.27 3.04
C ALA A 156 14.31 -7.44 2.15
N SER A 157 13.45 -8.44 1.94
CA SER A 157 13.70 -9.57 1.04
C SER A 157 13.93 -9.13 -0.41
N ALA A 158 13.11 -8.19 -0.91
CA ALA A 158 13.21 -7.65 -2.25
C ALA A 158 14.52 -6.88 -2.45
N ILE A 159 14.80 -5.91 -1.58
CA ILE A 159 15.98 -5.06 -1.70
C ILE A 159 17.27 -5.89 -1.59
N SER A 160 17.37 -6.78 -0.58
CA SER A 160 18.58 -7.60 -0.38
C SER A 160 18.80 -8.58 -1.53
N SER A 161 17.75 -9.22 -2.04
CA SER A 161 17.89 -10.14 -3.16
C SER A 161 18.21 -9.44 -4.49
N PHE A 162 17.63 -8.25 -4.74
CA PHE A 162 17.87 -7.51 -5.99
C PHE A 162 19.24 -6.83 -6.02
N SER A 163 19.70 -6.28 -4.89
CA SER A 163 20.98 -5.57 -4.82
C SER A 163 22.17 -6.48 -4.50
N ASN A 164 22.00 -7.43 -3.58
CA ASN A 164 23.08 -8.23 -2.99
C ASN A 164 22.99 -9.74 -3.30
N GLY A 165 21.91 -10.20 -3.94
CA GLY A 165 21.74 -11.62 -4.26
C GLY A 165 21.42 -12.52 -3.06
N GLU A 166 20.89 -11.98 -1.96
CA GLU A 166 20.52 -12.81 -0.80
C GLU A 166 19.33 -13.71 -1.09
N LEU A 167 19.33 -14.91 -0.50
CA LEU A 167 18.34 -15.96 -0.69
C LEU A 167 17.09 -15.72 0.18
N HIS A 168 16.42 -14.61 -0.05
CA HIS A 168 15.16 -14.27 0.62
C HIS A 168 14.02 -14.24 -0.38
N PRO A 169 13.09 -15.22 -0.37
CA PRO A 169 11.95 -15.21 -1.29
C PRO A 169 10.97 -14.10 -0.94
N VAL A 170 10.47 -13.42 -1.98
CA VAL A 170 9.44 -12.38 -1.85
C VAL A 170 8.04 -12.97 -1.92
N VAL A 171 7.13 -12.43 -1.11
CA VAL A 171 5.71 -12.82 -1.09
C VAL A 171 4.84 -11.55 -1.14
N ASP A 172 4.45 -11.14 -2.34
CA ASP A 172 3.49 -10.06 -2.57
C ASP A 172 2.12 -10.61 -3.00
N GLY A 173 1.17 -9.75 -3.28
CA GLY A 173 -0.15 -10.15 -3.75
C GLY A 173 -0.15 -10.89 -5.09
N ASN A 174 0.85 -10.67 -5.96
CA ASN A 174 1.01 -11.38 -7.21
C ASN A 174 1.55 -12.79 -6.97
N VAL A 175 2.52 -12.92 -6.09
CA VAL A 175 3.12 -14.19 -5.68
C VAL A 175 2.09 -15.05 -4.94
N TYR A 176 1.37 -14.49 -3.96
CA TYR A 176 0.27 -15.19 -3.29
C TYR A 176 -0.70 -15.77 -4.30
N ARG A 177 -1.18 -14.98 -5.25
CA ARG A 177 -2.15 -15.42 -6.26
C ARG A 177 -1.60 -16.50 -7.18
N PHE A 178 -0.40 -16.31 -7.73
CA PHE A 178 0.21 -17.25 -8.65
C PHE A 178 0.48 -18.60 -7.97
N ILE A 179 1.12 -18.58 -6.82
CA ILE A 179 1.50 -19.77 -6.07
C ILE A 179 0.28 -20.50 -5.52
N SER A 180 -0.73 -19.79 -4.97
CA SER A 180 -1.99 -20.43 -4.54
C SER A 180 -2.65 -21.17 -5.70
N ARG A 181 -2.75 -20.55 -6.87
CA ARG A 181 -3.36 -21.18 -8.06
C ARG A 181 -2.56 -22.37 -8.56
N LEU A 182 -1.24 -22.24 -8.59
CA LEU A 182 -0.37 -23.29 -9.12
C LEU A 182 -0.40 -24.54 -8.23
N PHE A 183 -0.35 -24.38 -6.91
CA PHE A 183 -0.23 -25.48 -5.94
C PHE A 183 -1.54 -25.81 -5.20
N GLY A 184 -2.62 -25.04 -5.40
CA GLY A 184 -3.91 -25.27 -4.72
C GLY A 184 -3.89 -24.88 -3.23
N ILE A 185 -3.08 -23.88 -2.84
CA ILE A 185 -2.96 -23.45 -1.45
C ILE A 185 -4.19 -22.66 -1.03
N SER A 186 -4.98 -23.20 -0.10
CA SER A 186 -6.24 -22.63 0.39
C SER A 186 -6.09 -21.80 1.67
N THR A 187 -4.90 -21.70 2.23
CA THR A 187 -4.63 -20.85 3.41
C THR A 187 -4.97 -19.41 3.12
N ILE A 188 -5.71 -18.78 4.04
CA ILE A 188 -6.12 -17.38 3.90
C ILE A 188 -4.88 -16.48 3.82
N ILE A 189 -4.69 -15.81 2.69
CA ILE A 189 -3.54 -14.93 2.47
C ILE A 189 -3.54 -13.70 3.40
N ASN A 190 -2.39 -13.04 3.53
CA ASN A 190 -2.15 -11.89 4.41
C ASN A 190 -2.30 -12.25 5.91
N THR A 191 -2.00 -13.49 6.26
CA THR A 191 -1.84 -13.98 7.65
C THR A 191 -0.40 -14.41 7.88
N SER A 192 0.05 -14.44 9.14
CA SER A 192 1.39 -14.93 9.50
C SER A 192 1.58 -16.41 9.11
N ILE A 193 0.52 -17.21 9.22
CA ILE A 193 0.51 -18.63 8.83
C ILE A 193 0.76 -18.77 7.34
N ALA A 194 0.01 -18.03 6.51
CA ALA A 194 0.20 -18.06 5.07
C ALA A 194 1.60 -17.56 4.67
N LEU A 195 2.10 -16.48 5.28
CA LEU A 195 3.43 -15.98 4.98
C LEU A 195 4.50 -17.05 5.25
N LYS A 196 4.42 -17.75 6.39
CA LYS A 196 5.35 -18.84 6.74
C LYS A 196 5.26 -20.00 5.75
N GLU A 197 4.05 -20.44 5.40
CA GLU A 197 3.80 -21.52 4.45
C GLU A 197 4.38 -21.20 3.06
N PHE A 198 4.06 -20.00 2.53
CA PHE A 198 4.54 -19.58 1.22
C PHE A 198 6.05 -19.40 1.19
N LYS A 199 6.65 -18.80 2.21
CA LYS A 199 8.11 -18.70 2.31
C LYS A 199 8.80 -20.06 2.37
N THR A 200 8.26 -21.01 3.14
CA THR A 200 8.78 -22.38 3.22
C THR A 200 8.76 -23.06 1.85
N LEU A 201 7.67 -22.91 1.09
CA LEU A 201 7.57 -23.42 -0.26
C LEU A 201 8.55 -22.73 -1.21
N LEU A 202 8.58 -21.42 -1.20
CA LEU A 202 9.40 -20.62 -2.11
C LEU A 202 10.91 -20.79 -1.85
N ASN A 203 11.33 -21.05 -0.61
CA ASN A 203 12.72 -21.40 -0.28
C ASN A 203 13.18 -22.71 -0.97
N LYS A 204 12.26 -23.62 -1.29
CA LYS A 204 12.57 -24.84 -2.05
C LYS A 204 12.60 -24.59 -3.57
N LEU A 205 12.04 -23.50 -4.04
CA LEU A 205 11.88 -23.17 -5.45
C LEU A 205 12.81 -22.06 -5.94
N ILE A 206 13.36 -21.25 -5.02
CA ILE A 206 14.21 -20.10 -5.37
C ILE A 206 15.51 -20.57 -6.03
N SER A 207 15.94 -19.83 -7.04
CA SER A 207 17.24 -20.06 -7.68
C SER A 207 18.37 -19.60 -6.80
N VAL A 208 19.26 -20.51 -6.39
CA VAL A 208 20.43 -20.19 -5.58
C VAL A 208 21.38 -19.24 -6.31
N ASN A 209 21.57 -19.43 -7.61
CA ASN A 209 22.50 -18.62 -8.40
C ASN A 209 21.92 -17.26 -8.82
N ASN A 210 20.58 -17.13 -8.93
CA ASN A 210 19.92 -15.92 -9.41
C ASN A 210 18.66 -15.58 -8.59
N PRO A 211 18.80 -15.36 -7.24
CA PRO A 211 17.63 -15.13 -6.40
C PRO A 211 16.91 -13.82 -6.72
N GLY A 212 17.63 -12.78 -7.09
CA GLY A 212 17.04 -11.50 -7.51
C GLY A 212 16.19 -11.62 -8.76
N ASP A 213 16.69 -12.30 -9.80
CA ASP A 213 15.92 -12.53 -11.04
C ASP A 213 14.73 -13.45 -10.79
N PHE A 214 14.88 -14.48 -9.95
CA PHE A 214 13.78 -15.34 -9.55
C PHE A 214 12.65 -14.54 -8.89
N ASN A 215 12.99 -13.71 -7.91
CA ASN A 215 12.03 -12.88 -7.19
C ASN A 215 11.34 -11.86 -8.10
N GLN A 216 12.08 -11.22 -8.99
CA GLN A 216 11.48 -10.33 -10.00
C GLN A 216 10.61 -11.11 -10.98
N ALA A 217 11.03 -12.29 -11.42
CA ALA A 217 10.31 -13.11 -12.35
C ALA A 217 8.96 -13.61 -11.80
N ILE A 218 8.93 -14.06 -10.55
CA ILE A 218 7.69 -14.58 -9.94
C ILE A 218 6.66 -13.48 -9.73
N MET A 219 7.07 -12.28 -9.34
CA MET A 219 6.19 -11.11 -9.24
C MET A 219 5.67 -10.68 -10.63
N GLU A 220 6.57 -10.60 -11.62
CA GLU A 220 6.21 -10.18 -12.99
C GLU A 220 5.27 -11.17 -13.65
N PHE A 221 5.50 -12.48 -13.47
CA PHE A 221 4.63 -13.54 -13.98
C PHE A 221 3.21 -13.42 -13.38
N GLY A 222 3.12 -13.18 -12.08
CA GLY A 222 1.85 -12.90 -11.42
C GLY A 222 1.16 -11.63 -11.95
N ALA A 223 1.93 -10.60 -12.30
CA ALA A 223 1.39 -9.35 -12.82
C ALA A 223 0.94 -9.41 -14.28
N LEU A 224 1.67 -10.14 -15.15
CA LEU A 224 1.45 -10.14 -16.60
C LEU A 224 0.66 -11.34 -17.09
N VAL A 225 0.86 -12.53 -16.53
CA VAL A 225 0.25 -13.81 -16.96
C VAL A 225 -0.87 -14.22 -16.01
N CYS A 226 -0.56 -14.50 -14.75
CA CYS A 226 -1.53 -14.98 -13.77
C CYS A 226 -2.33 -13.82 -13.16
N LYS A 227 -3.01 -13.04 -13.99
CA LYS A 227 -3.77 -11.83 -13.61
C LYS A 227 -4.97 -12.16 -12.70
N PRO A 228 -5.46 -11.17 -11.90
CA PRO A 228 -6.61 -11.42 -11.01
C PRO A 228 -7.89 -11.78 -11.76
N LYS A 229 -8.27 -10.99 -12.78
CA LYS A 229 -9.56 -11.09 -13.48
C LYS A 229 -9.48 -11.87 -14.81
N ALA A 230 -8.40 -11.73 -15.55
CA ALA A 230 -8.23 -12.34 -16.87
C ALA A 230 -6.83 -12.96 -16.97
N PRO A 231 -6.57 -14.09 -16.28
CA PRO A 231 -5.29 -14.80 -16.39
C PRO A 231 -5.17 -15.45 -17.76
N ASP A 232 -3.98 -15.38 -18.36
CA ASP A 232 -3.67 -16.04 -19.63
C ASP A 232 -3.27 -17.51 -19.39
N CYS A 233 -4.24 -18.33 -19.01
CA CYS A 233 -4.02 -19.73 -18.69
C CYS A 233 -3.63 -20.57 -19.93
N LYS A 234 -4.09 -20.17 -21.12
CA LYS A 234 -3.82 -20.91 -22.37
C LYS A 234 -2.32 -20.88 -22.70
N ASN A 235 -1.69 -19.72 -22.59
CA ASN A 235 -0.28 -19.50 -22.91
C ASN A 235 0.63 -19.60 -21.68
N CYS A 236 0.11 -19.99 -20.52
CA CYS A 236 0.87 -20.10 -19.28
C CYS A 236 1.88 -21.24 -19.35
N ILE A 237 3.17 -20.96 -19.07
CA ILE A 237 4.25 -21.97 -19.06
C ILE A 237 4.04 -23.09 -18.03
N TYR A 238 3.10 -22.92 -17.10
CA TYR A 238 2.73 -23.89 -16.07
C TYR A 238 1.33 -24.47 -16.25
N ASN A 239 0.65 -24.26 -17.39
CA ASN A 239 -0.74 -24.70 -17.61
C ASN A 239 -0.94 -26.20 -17.38
N LYS A 240 0.01 -27.05 -17.85
CA LYS A 240 -0.06 -28.53 -17.72
C LYS A 240 0.02 -29.04 -16.28
N VAL A 241 0.55 -28.24 -15.35
CA VAL A 241 0.77 -28.64 -13.95
C VAL A 241 -0.01 -27.79 -12.95
N CYS A 242 -0.74 -26.76 -13.41
CA CYS A 242 -1.48 -25.85 -12.55
C CYS A 242 -2.69 -26.54 -11.91
N PHE A 243 -2.70 -26.61 -10.56
CA PHE A 243 -3.79 -27.19 -9.79
C PHE A 243 -5.13 -26.54 -10.10
N SER A 244 -5.20 -25.21 -9.98
CA SER A 244 -6.46 -24.47 -10.16
C SER A 244 -7.02 -24.58 -11.60
N LEU A 245 -6.16 -24.66 -12.60
CA LEU A 245 -6.61 -24.84 -13.99
C LEU A 245 -7.21 -26.23 -14.20
N LYS A 246 -6.54 -27.28 -13.68
CA LYS A 246 -7.02 -28.65 -13.79
C LYS A 246 -8.34 -28.90 -13.06
N ASN A 247 -8.57 -28.17 -11.95
CA ASN A 247 -9.75 -28.32 -11.12
C ASN A 247 -10.82 -27.24 -11.40
N HIS A 248 -10.70 -26.46 -12.48
CA HIS A 248 -11.63 -25.38 -12.85
C HIS A 248 -11.87 -24.35 -11.73
N SER A 249 -10.88 -24.14 -10.84
CA SER A 249 -10.97 -23.31 -9.61
C SER A 249 -10.05 -22.08 -9.62
N VAL A 250 -9.71 -21.56 -10.80
CA VAL A 250 -8.76 -20.45 -10.95
C VAL A 250 -9.18 -19.20 -10.18
N PHE A 251 -10.48 -18.93 -10.06
CA PHE A 251 -11.01 -17.74 -9.40
C PHE A 251 -11.25 -17.94 -7.89
N ASP A 252 -11.17 -19.16 -7.39
CA ASP A 252 -11.28 -19.47 -5.96
C ASP A 252 -9.99 -19.13 -5.22
N PHE A 253 -8.88 -19.00 -5.95
CA PHE A 253 -7.55 -18.68 -5.41
C PHE A 253 -7.05 -17.30 -5.82
N PRO A 254 -6.37 -16.61 -4.87
CA PRO A 254 -6.08 -16.96 -3.50
C PRO A 254 -7.29 -16.75 -2.58
N VAL A 255 -7.41 -17.56 -1.52
CA VAL A 255 -8.45 -17.38 -0.50
C VAL A 255 -8.15 -16.12 0.34
N LYS A 256 -9.15 -15.26 0.48
CA LYS A 256 -9.04 -13.98 1.18
C LYS A 256 -10.01 -13.89 2.35
N LYS A 257 -9.58 -13.23 3.42
CA LYS A 257 -10.52 -12.83 4.47
C LYS A 257 -11.54 -11.83 3.91
N LYS A 258 -12.81 -11.99 4.25
CA LYS A 258 -13.83 -10.97 3.93
C LYS A 258 -13.46 -9.65 4.56
N SER A 259 -13.44 -8.59 3.75
CA SER A 259 -13.16 -7.23 4.25
C SER A 259 -14.36 -6.70 5.04
N SER A 260 -14.10 -6.00 6.14
CA SER A 260 -15.13 -5.20 6.81
C SER A 260 -15.57 -4.03 5.93
N LYS A 261 -16.81 -3.57 6.13
CA LYS A 261 -17.29 -2.34 5.44
C LYS A 261 -16.43 -1.15 5.89
N PRO A 262 -16.01 -0.28 4.96
CA PRO A 262 -15.25 0.92 5.32
C PRO A 262 -16.10 1.88 6.16
N LYS A 263 -15.49 2.45 7.22
CA LYS A 263 -16.13 3.47 8.05
C LYS A 263 -16.31 4.76 7.25
N THR A 264 -17.47 5.40 7.36
CA THR A 264 -17.69 6.74 6.79
C THR A 264 -17.33 7.80 7.81
N ARG A 265 -16.60 8.86 7.36
CA ARG A 265 -16.25 10.05 8.17
C ARG A 265 -16.73 11.29 7.43
N PHE A 266 -17.17 12.30 8.19
CA PHE A 266 -17.63 13.57 7.66
C PHE A 266 -16.67 14.68 8.11
N LEU A 267 -15.95 15.24 7.14
CA LEU A 267 -14.92 16.25 7.36
C LEU A 267 -15.43 17.61 6.84
N ASN A 268 -15.53 18.59 7.72
CA ASN A 268 -15.96 19.95 7.36
C ASN A 268 -14.75 20.88 7.45
N TYR A 269 -14.22 21.29 6.31
CA TYR A 269 -13.10 22.22 6.22
C TYR A 269 -13.59 23.66 6.05
N PHE A 270 -12.98 24.58 6.79
CA PHE A 270 -13.32 26.00 6.80
C PHE A 270 -12.22 26.84 6.15
N LEU A 271 -12.53 27.43 5.00
CA LEU A 271 -11.68 28.41 4.33
C LEU A 271 -11.96 29.77 4.96
N ILE A 272 -11.13 30.19 5.90
CA ILE A 272 -11.23 31.50 6.56
C ILE A 272 -10.32 32.43 5.78
N LEU A 273 -10.92 33.38 5.06
CA LEU A 273 -10.25 34.27 4.12
C LEU A 273 -10.40 35.73 4.59
N ASP A 274 -9.30 36.48 4.65
CA ASP A 274 -9.34 37.90 4.96
C ASP A 274 -9.34 38.80 3.69
N LYS A 275 -9.53 40.12 3.90
CA LYS A 275 -9.53 41.12 2.84
C LYS A 275 -8.20 41.20 2.06
N ASN A 276 -7.09 40.80 2.66
CA ASN A 276 -5.76 40.78 2.07
C ASN A 276 -5.43 39.50 1.32
N LYS A 277 -6.43 38.61 1.06
CA LYS A 277 -6.26 37.30 0.47
C LYS A 277 -5.36 36.36 1.27
N LYS A 278 -5.27 36.56 2.59
CA LYS A 278 -4.66 35.60 3.49
C LYS A 278 -5.69 34.54 3.90
N ILE A 279 -5.24 33.30 4.09
CA ILE A 279 -6.06 32.16 4.44
C ILE A 279 -5.41 31.37 5.58
N MET A 280 -6.25 30.87 6.50
CA MET A 280 -5.78 30.06 7.60
C MET A 280 -5.56 28.62 7.15
N ILE A 281 -4.38 28.07 7.46
CA ILE A 281 -4.05 26.64 7.31
C ILE A 281 -3.43 26.11 8.60
N GLU A 282 -3.58 24.82 8.81
CA GLU A 282 -3.00 24.16 9.99
C GLU A 282 -2.35 22.83 9.61
N LYS A 283 -1.34 22.42 10.37
CA LYS A 283 -0.68 21.12 10.20
C LYS A 283 -1.41 20.04 10.98
N ARG A 284 -1.75 18.92 10.35
CA ARG A 284 -2.35 17.74 11.00
C ARG A 284 -1.30 17.01 11.85
N VAL A 285 -1.19 17.33 13.13
CA VAL A 285 -0.20 16.71 14.03
C VAL A 285 -0.68 15.40 14.65
N LYS A 286 -2.00 15.19 14.76
CA LYS A 286 -2.58 13.98 15.34
C LYS A 286 -2.22 12.75 14.51
N LYS A 287 -2.04 11.60 15.21
CA LYS A 287 -1.79 10.30 14.57
C LYS A 287 -3.07 9.76 13.93
N ASP A 288 -3.33 10.20 12.70
CA ASP A 288 -4.50 9.85 11.88
C ASP A 288 -4.09 9.84 10.39
N ILE A 289 -5.08 9.63 9.48
CA ILE A 289 -4.86 9.83 8.04
C ILE A 289 -4.26 11.22 7.80
N TRP A 290 -3.36 11.32 6.81
CA TRP A 290 -2.76 12.57 6.36
C TRP A 290 -1.92 13.31 7.42
N GLN A 291 -1.42 12.61 8.43
CA GLN A 291 -0.53 13.19 9.45
C GLN A 291 0.64 13.93 8.79
N ASN A 292 0.98 15.10 9.35
CA ASN A 292 2.00 16.04 8.90
C ASN A 292 1.71 16.74 7.56
N LEU A 293 0.54 16.52 6.94
CA LEU A 293 0.06 17.36 5.85
C LEU A 293 -0.64 18.60 6.40
N PHE A 294 -0.79 19.61 5.54
CA PHE A 294 -1.58 20.79 5.85
C PHE A 294 -3.04 20.60 5.47
N GLN A 295 -3.89 21.35 6.14
CA GLN A 295 -5.33 21.39 5.90
C GLN A 295 -5.88 22.76 6.27
N PHE A 296 -7.12 23.05 5.89
CA PHE A 296 -7.89 24.13 6.49
C PHE A 296 -8.39 23.70 7.88
N PRO A 297 -8.77 24.64 8.76
CA PRO A 297 -9.44 24.31 10.01
C PRO A 297 -10.55 23.29 9.81
N LEU A 298 -10.60 22.25 10.67
CA LEU A 298 -11.42 21.07 10.49
C LEU A 298 -12.35 20.83 11.68
N ILE A 299 -13.62 20.60 11.35
CA ILE A 299 -14.59 19.99 12.26
C ILE A 299 -15.00 18.63 11.70
N GLU A 300 -14.71 17.57 12.43
CA GLU A 300 -15.17 16.22 12.11
C GLU A 300 -16.46 15.90 12.85
N THR A 301 -17.42 15.27 12.16
CA THR A 301 -18.73 14.96 12.69
C THR A 301 -19.17 13.53 12.40
N ASP A 302 -20.12 13.00 13.15
CA ASP A 302 -20.63 11.64 12.97
C ASP A 302 -21.68 11.55 11.86
N LYS A 303 -22.26 12.67 11.46
CA LYS A 303 -23.33 12.76 10.45
C LYS A 303 -23.02 13.87 9.43
N ASN A 304 -23.72 13.82 8.31
CA ASN A 304 -23.66 14.92 7.35
C ASN A 304 -24.17 16.22 7.99
N PHE A 305 -23.39 17.29 7.86
CA PHE A 305 -23.64 18.56 8.57
C PHE A 305 -24.45 19.50 7.71
N ASN A 306 -25.40 20.19 8.32
CA ASN A 306 -26.09 21.35 7.76
C ASN A 306 -25.63 22.64 8.47
N LYS A 307 -26.00 23.79 7.92
CA LYS A 307 -25.56 25.10 8.41
C LYS A 307 -25.96 25.36 9.88
N SER A 308 -27.14 24.92 10.31
CA SER A 308 -27.61 25.14 11.68
C SER A 308 -26.77 24.37 12.72
N LEU A 309 -26.48 23.11 12.45
CA LEU A 309 -25.64 22.27 13.33
C LEU A 309 -24.20 22.81 13.45
N ILE A 310 -23.66 23.42 12.37
CA ILE A 310 -22.37 24.07 12.42
C ILE A 310 -22.41 25.28 13.35
N GLN A 311 -23.46 26.11 13.26
CA GLN A 311 -23.64 27.28 14.11
C GLN A 311 -23.66 26.91 15.58
N ASP A 312 -24.41 25.85 15.93
CA ASP A 312 -24.50 25.37 17.31
C ASP A 312 -23.14 24.82 17.81
N TYR A 313 -22.43 24.09 16.96
CA TYR A 313 -21.10 23.57 17.28
C TYR A 313 -20.07 24.70 17.48
N LEU A 314 -20.07 25.71 16.63
CA LEU A 314 -19.16 26.86 16.72
C LEU A 314 -19.40 27.66 17.99
N LYS A 315 -20.67 27.89 18.37
CA LYS A 315 -21.04 28.55 19.61
C LYS A 315 -20.60 27.74 20.85
N SER A 316 -20.83 26.41 20.84
CA SER A 316 -20.51 25.54 21.97
C SER A 316 -19.01 25.32 22.20
N ASN A 317 -18.18 25.52 21.19
CA ASN A 317 -16.73 25.29 21.25
C ASN A 317 -15.89 26.57 21.28
N ASN A 318 -16.51 27.74 21.47
CA ASN A 318 -15.82 29.04 21.56
C ASN A 318 -14.81 29.27 20.43
N LEU A 319 -15.20 29.01 19.18
CA LEU A 319 -14.36 29.29 18.01
C LEU A 319 -14.63 30.74 17.51
N PRO A 320 -13.93 31.75 18.05
CA PRO A 320 -14.31 33.17 17.95
C PRO A 320 -14.14 33.79 16.56
N PHE A 321 -13.54 33.06 15.62
CA PHE A 321 -13.25 33.58 14.28
C PHE A 321 -14.27 33.18 13.22
N LEU A 322 -15.34 32.49 13.61
CA LEU A 322 -16.36 32.07 12.67
C LEU A 322 -17.68 32.78 12.98
N GLU A 323 -17.80 34.02 12.48
CA GLU A 323 -19.09 34.66 12.39
C GLU A 323 -19.99 33.85 11.46
N THR A 324 -21.09 33.36 11.99
CA THR A 324 -21.98 32.45 11.31
C THR A 324 -22.77 33.08 10.16
N THR A 325 -22.82 34.41 10.08
CA THR A 325 -23.59 35.18 9.10
C THR A 325 -23.03 35.07 7.68
N GLY A 326 -21.70 34.88 7.51
CA GLY A 326 -21.03 34.81 6.20
C GLY A 326 -20.73 33.38 5.69
N LEU A 327 -21.05 32.35 6.48
CA LEU A 327 -20.65 30.98 6.16
C LEU A 327 -21.42 30.40 4.95
N LYS A 328 -20.70 30.01 3.89
CA LYS A 328 -21.27 29.39 2.68
C LYS A 328 -20.61 28.06 2.39
N LEU A 329 -21.43 27.04 2.05
CA LEU A 329 -20.93 25.78 1.48
C LEU A 329 -20.50 26.02 0.04
N VAL A 330 -19.23 25.73 -0.27
CA VAL A 330 -18.66 25.90 -1.62
C VAL A 330 -18.73 24.60 -2.40
N GLU A 331 -18.32 23.49 -1.78
CA GLU A 331 -18.23 22.21 -2.47
C GLU A 331 -18.39 21.04 -1.50
N THR A 332 -18.93 19.93 -1.98
CA THR A 332 -19.00 18.64 -1.28
C THR A 332 -18.32 17.58 -2.12
N VAL A 333 -17.32 16.90 -1.55
CA VAL A 333 -16.53 15.88 -2.23
C VAL A 333 -16.65 14.53 -1.51
N SER A 334 -16.80 13.45 -2.27
CA SER A 334 -16.68 12.08 -1.76
C SER A 334 -15.31 11.51 -2.12
N HIS A 335 -14.54 11.08 -1.12
CA HIS A 335 -13.23 10.50 -1.33
C HIS A 335 -13.10 9.13 -0.65
N LYS A 336 -12.73 8.10 -1.42
CA LYS A 336 -12.63 6.73 -0.94
C LYS A 336 -11.17 6.41 -0.61
N LEU A 337 -10.94 5.95 0.62
CA LEU A 337 -9.69 5.30 1.05
C LEU A 337 -9.93 3.80 1.17
N SER A 338 -8.87 3.00 1.28
CA SER A 338 -8.98 1.54 1.38
C SER A 338 -9.83 1.06 2.58
N HIS A 339 -9.88 1.82 3.66
CA HIS A 339 -10.54 1.47 4.93
C HIS A 339 -11.56 2.51 5.42
N GLN A 340 -11.73 3.61 4.69
CA GLN A 340 -12.63 4.71 5.06
C GLN A 340 -13.26 5.34 3.81
N ASN A 341 -14.49 5.83 3.96
CA ASN A 341 -15.15 6.71 3.01
C ASN A 341 -15.23 8.10 3.63
N LEU A 342 -14.70 9.10 2.95
CA LEU A 342 -14.72 10.48 3.43
C LEU A 342 -15.79 11.26 2.67
N LYS A 343 -16.65 11.94 3.43
CA LYS A 343 -17.57 12.98 2.95
C LYS A 343 -16.97 14.30 3.41
N ILE A 344 -16.54 15.12 2.45
CA ILE A 344 -15.77 16.34 2.71
C ILE A 344 -16.58 17.53 2.24
N ASN A 345 -16.87 18.44 3.15
CA ASN A 345 -17.52 19.72 2.86
C ASN A 345 -16.48 20.84 2.97
N PHE A 346 -16.43 21.72 2.01
CA PHE A 346 -15.63 22.93 2.03
C PHE A 346 -16.55 24.13 2.24
N TRP A 347 -16.33 24.83 3.35
CA TRP A 347 -17.08 26.01 3.76
C TRP A 347 -16.18 27.24 3.66
N ILE A 348 -16.67 28.34 3.11
CA ILE A 348 -15.95 29.62 3.09
C ILE A 348 -16.55 30.59 4.09
N ASN A 349 -15.70 31.32 4.79
CA ASN A 349 -16.05 32.45 5.63
C ASN A 349 -15.05 33.60 5.39
N HIS A 350 -15.54 34.81 5.35
CA HIS A 350 -14.73 36.02 5.20
C HIS A 350 -14.62 36.72 6.55
N VAL A 351 -13.41 37.16 6.88
CA VAL A 351 -13.08 37.90 8.11
C VAL A 351 -12.36 39.20 7.75
N GLU A 352 -12.35 40.17 8.64
CA GLU A 352 -11.69 41.44 8.40
C GLU A 352 -10.17 41.28 8.27
N LYS A 353 -9.53 40.57 9.20
CA LYS A 353 -8.09 40.38 9.26
C LYS A 353 -7.74 39.06 9.93
N LEU A 354 -6.78 38.35 9.36
CA LEU A 354 -6.16 37.17 9.97
C LEU A 354 -4.83 37.57 10.66
N ASN A 355 -4.38 36.69 11.56
CA ASN A 355 -3.10 36.83 12.25
C ASN A 355 -1.90 36.51 11.34
N ASP A 356 -0.69 36.78 11.84
CA ASP A 356 0.56 36.59 11.06
C ASP A 356 0.89 35.14 10.72
N SER A 357 0.24 34.15 11.35
CA SER A 357 0.41 32.74 11.05
C SER A 357 -0.39 32.26 9.80
N SER A 358 -1.24 33.11 9.22
CA SER A 358 -1.94 32.85 7.96
C SER A 358 -1.01 33.01 6.77
N VAL A 359 -1.34 32.36 5.63
CA VAL A 359 -0.57 32.39 4.39
C VAL A 359 -1.37 33.06 3.27
N TYR A 360 -0.69 33.61 2.28
CA TYR A 360 -1.39 34.10 1.10
C TYR A 360 -1.97 32.94 0.28
N VAL A 361 -3.14 33.15 -0.33
CA VAL A 361 -3.80 32.11 -1.14
C VAL A 361 -2.89 31.59 -2.26
N GLU A 362 -2.09 32.46 -2.89
CA GLU A 362 -1.11 32.11 -3.91
C GLU A 362 0.01 31.18 -3.43
N GLU A 363 0.33 31.22 -2.13
CA GLU A 363 1.36 30.39 -1.49
C GLU A 363 0.87 28.98 -1.15
N LEU A 364 -0.45 28.69 -1.21
CA LEU A 364 -1.00 27.38 -0.90
C LEU A 364 -0.34 26.26 -1.70
N SER A 365 0.10 26.55 -2.93
CA SER A 365 0.81 25.58 -3.76
C SER A 365 2.13 25.08 -3.18
N ASN A 366 2.73 25.79 -2.20
CA ASN A 366 3.99 25.43 -1.56
C ASN A 366 3.82 24.41 -0.42
N PHE A 367 2.59 24.18 0.03
CA PHE A 367 2.30 23.29 1.14
C PHE A 367 1.80 21.92 0.66
N PRO A 368 2.17 20.81 1.35
CA PRO A 368 1.64 19.49 1.04
C PRO A 368 0.22 19.34 1.61
N PHE A 369 -0.76 19.18 0.75
CA PHE A 369 -2.14 18.90 1.11
C PHE A 369 -2.56 17.47 0.73
N PRO A 370 -3.55 16.87 1.42
CA PRO A 370 -4.25 15.69 0.92
C PRO A 370 -4.88 15.94 -0.46
N LYS A 371 -4.90 14.91 -1.31
CA LYS A 371 -5.41 15.07 -2.69
C LYS A 371 -6.79 15.73 -2.80
N PRO A 372 -7.80 15.44 -1.95
CA PRO A 372 -9.08 16.14 -2.03
C PRO A 372 -8.96 17.64 -1.80
N ILE A 373 -8.09 18.05 -0.87
CA ILE A 373 -7.86 19.49 -0.58
C ILE A 373 -7.05 20.14 -1.69
N SER A 374 -5.98 19.50 -2.18
CA SER A 374 -5.19 20.09 -3.28
C SER A 374 -6.02 20.21 -4.56
N SER A 375 -6.87 19.24 -4.87
CA SER A 375 -7.79 19.32 -6.02
C SER A 375 -8.81 20.46 -5.86
N PHE A 376 -9.34 20.64 -4.64
CA PHE A 376 -10.23 21.76 -4.34
C PHE A 376 -9.50 23.11 -4.52
N ILE A 377 -8.28 23.26 -4.00
CA ILE A 377 -7.45 24.49 -4.16
C ILE A 377 -7.22 24.81 -5.64
N GLU A 378 -6.91 23.80 -6.47
CA GLU A 378 -6.72 23.98 -7.93
C GLU A 378 -7.98 24.58 -8.60
N THR A 379 -9.18 24.15 -8.16
CA THR A 379 -10.47 24.66 -8.66
C THR A 379 -10.75 26.06 -8.09
N PHE A 380 -10.57 26.21 -6.78
CA PHE A 380 -10.83 27.47 -6.06
C PHE A 380 -9.98 28.63 -6.57
N ASN A 381 -8.69 28.41 -6.85
CA ASN A 381 -7.79 29.42 -7.40
C ASN A 381 -8.21 29.91 -8.80
N LYS A 382 -9.00 29.13 -9.56
CA LYS A 382 -9.58 29.58 -10.83
C LYS A 382 -10.76 30.54 -10.66
N PHE A 383 -11.45 30.45 -9.53
CA PHE A 383 -12.55 31.37 -9.20
C PHE A 383 -12.09 32.68 -8.56
N LEU A 384 -10.87 32.71 -7.99
CA LEU A 384 -10.29 33.93 -7.36
C LEU A 384 -9.50 34.77 -8.35
N LYS A 385 -9.20 34.26 -9.54
CA LYS A 385 -8.61 35.03 -10.67
C LYS A 385 -9.70 35.68 -11.49
#